data_95679e3403cf9efdb00a3e204dc3fdd7
#
_entry.id   95679e3403cf9efdb00a3e204dc3fdd7
#
_cell.length_a   1.000
_cell.length_b   1.000
_cell.length_c   1.000
_cell.angle_alpha   90.00
_cell.angle_beta   90.00
_cell.angle_gamma   90.00
#
_symmetry.space_group_name_H-M   'P 1'
#
loop_
_entity.id
_entity.type
_entity.pdbx_description
1 polymer ?
#
loop_
_entity_poly.entity_id
_entity_poly.type
_entity_poly.pdbx_seq_one_letter_code
_entity_poly.pdbx_strand_id
1 'polypeptide(L)'
;MEIIQSKQNASIKSARKLLQRKHRKTSYLLEGWHLFEEAKASGADILQVFVLEEMADRVANMAKVKLVSPEVLKELCETQTPQGIVAEVAKQSQALPESLSGKYLLLEDVQDPGNVGTMIRTADAAGYDGVFLSDKSADIYNQKTLRSMQGSHFHLPIYRGPILDMVEACKKQGVPVLATTLSDISVDYKAVKTDGNFALVMGN
;
A
#
# COMPACT_ATOMS: atom_id res chain seq x y z
N MET A 1 29.02 8.94 -10.11
CA MET A 1 27.74 9.47 -10.64
C MET A 1 27.65 10.96 -10.27
N GLU A 2 27.13 11.80 -11.16
CA GLU A 2 26.92 13.22 -10.87
C GLU A 2 25.72 13.40 -9.92
N ILE A 3 25.85 14.31 -8.94
CA ILE A 3 24.80 14.59 -7.96
C ILE A 3 23.80 15.59 -8.56
N ILE A 4 22.51 15.24 -8.57
CA ILE A 4 21.45 16.13 -9.01
C ILE A 4 21.18 17.17 -7.92
N GLN A 5 21.51 18.44 -8.20
CA GLN A 5 21.29 19.57 -7.30
C GLN A 5 20.07 20.41 -7.70
N SER A 6 19.59 20.25 -8.93
CA SER A 6 18.49 21.08 -9.44
C SER A 6 17.13 20.40 -9.23
N LYS A 7 16.23 21.08 -8.51
CA LYS A 7 14.81 20.73 -8.40
C LYS A 7 14.07 20.73 -9.75
N GLN A 8 14.67 21.37 -10.77
CA GLN A 8 14.13 21.46 -12.13
C GLN A 8 14.55 20.29 -13.02
N ASN A 9 15.41 19.39 -12.54
CA ASN A 9 15.79 18.19 -13.27
C ASN A 9 14.54 17.38 -13.69
N ALA A 10 14.53 16.88 -14.92
CA ALA A 10 13.37 16.19 -15.52
C ALA A 10 12.91 14.98 -14.70
N SER A 11 13.86 14.19 -14.16
CA SER A 11 13.52 13.02 -13.34
C SER A 11 12.90 13.43 -12.01
N ILE A 12 13.40 14.49 -11.38
CA ILE A 12 12.85 15.01 -10.12
C ILE A 12 11.44 15.54 -10.34
N LYS A 13 11.22 16.31 -11.42
CA LYS A 13 9.86 16.78 -11.77
C LYS A 13 8.89 15.65 -12.02
N SER A 14 9.33 14.60 -12.71
CA SER A 14 8.50 13.41 -12.96
C SER A 14 8.14 12.71 -11.65
N ALA A 15 9.13 12.37 -10.83
CA ALA A 15 8.94 11.71 -9.56
C ALA A 15 8.05 12.52 -8.61
N ARG A 16 8.28 13.84 -8.48
CA ARG A 16 7.48 14.72 -7.63
C ARG A 16 5.99 14.73 -7.97
N LYS A 17 5.61 14.55 -9.24
CA LYS A 17 4.20 14.43 -9.63
C LYS A 17 3.51 13.25 -8.94
N LEU A 18 4.25 12.18 -8.64
CA LEU A 18 3.71 10.98 -7.97
C LEU A 18 3.28 11.23 -6.51
N LEU A 19 3.63 12.36 -5.90
CA LEU A 19 3.05 12.78 -4.63
C LEU A 19 1.53 13.05 -4.73
N GLN A 20 1.04 13.33 -5.94
CA GLN A 20 -0.39 13.57 -6.20
C GLN A 20 -1.08 12.34 -6.80
N ARG A 21 -2.22 11.92 -6.23
CA ARG A 21 -3.00 10.74 -6.65
C ARG A 21 -3.24 10.66 -8.15
N LYS A 22 -3.59 11.77 -8.80
CA LYS A 22 -3.90 11.83 -10.24
C LYS A 22 -2.76 11.37 -11.16
N HIS A 23 -1.52 11.42 -10.67
CA HIS A 23 -0.33 11.03 -11.43
C HIS A 23 0.16 9.61 -11.09
N ARG A 24 -0.30 9.01 -10.00
CA ARG A 24 0.03 7.63 -9.60
C ARG A 24 -0.74 6.58 -10.40
N LYS A 25 -0.63 6.61 -11.73
CA LYS A 25 -1.33 5.64 -12.60
C LYS A 25 -0.63 4.29 -12.59
N THR A 26 0.66 4.27 -12.83
CA THR A 26 1.49 3.06 -13.04
C THR A 26 2.56 2.86 -12.00
N SER A 27 2.94 3.91 -11.26
CA SER A 27 3.98 3.88 -10.24
C SER A 27 3.65 4.81 -9.07
N TYR A 28 4.40 4.70 -8.00
CA TYR A 28 4.29 5.50 -6.78
C TYR A 28 5.65 5.64 -6.11
N LEU A 29 5.77 6.56 -5.14
CA LEU A 29 7.00 6.74 -4.38
C LEU A 29 6.92 5.99 -3.05
N LEU A 30 8.05 5.38 -2.68
CA LEU A 30 8.33 4.86 -1.35
C LEU A 30 9.39 5.73 -0.69
N GLU A 31 9.11 6.20 0.52
CA GLU A 31 10.01 7.00 1.32
C GLU A 31 10.57 6.17 2.49
N GLY A 32 11.90 6.13 2.60
CA GLY A 32 12.61 5.51 3.72
C GLY A 32 13.10 4.09 3.49
N TRP A 33 14.11 3.73 4.29
CA TRP A 33 14.86 2.47 4.12
C TRP A 33 14.02 1.24 4.37
N HIS A 34 13.16 1.25 5.37
CA HIS A 34 12.34 0.08 5.67
C HIS A 34 11.46 -0.31 4.48
N LEU A 35 10.68 0.63 3.92
CA LEU A 35 9.82 0.35 2.78
C LEU A 35 10.60 -0.02 1.51
N PHE A 36 11.79 0.57 1.35
CA PHE A 36 12.68 0.22 0.26
C PHE A 36 13.19 -1.23 0.36
N GLU A 37 13.61 -1.66 1.54
CA GLU A 37 14.07 -3.05 1.75
C GLU A 37 12.92 -4.06 1.61
N GLU A 38 11.71 -3.72 2.08
CA GLU A 38 10.50 -4.53 1.85
C GLU A 38 10.19 -4.69 0.36
N ALA A 39 10.23 -3.59 -0.41
CA ALA A 39 10.06 -3.63 -1.86
C ALA A 39 11.09 -4.55 -2.55
N LYS A 40 12.35 -4.44 -2.12
CA LYS A 40 13.45 -5.24 -2.66
C LYS A 40 13.30 -6.72 -2.29
N ALA A 41 12.97 -7.03 -1.04
CA ALA A 41 12.79 -8.40 -0.57
C ALA A 41 11.60 -9.10 -1.24
N SER A 42 10.53 -8.36 -1.55
CA SER A 42 9.35 -8.87 -2.26
C SER A 42 9.55 -9.07 -3.76
N GLY A 43 10.68 -8.60 -4.32
CA GLY A 43 10.91 -8.61 -5.77
C GLY A 43 10.09 -7.57 -6.54
N ALA A 44 9.63 -6.50 -5.88
CA ALA A 44 8.90 -5.44 -6.54
C ALA A 44 9.75 -4.76 -7.64
N ASP A 45 9.09 -4.33 -8.72
CA ASP A 45 9.76 -3.63 -9.81
C ASP A 45 10.11 -2.19 -9.40
N ILE A 46 11.36 -1.99 -8.95
CA ILE A 46 11.91 -0.70 -8.57
C ILE A 46 12.39 0.02 -9.84
N LEU A 47 11.64 1.03 -10.25
CA LEU A 47 11.86 1.76 -11.49
C LEU A 47 13.02 2.75 -11.39
N GLN A 48 13.21 3.37 -10.21
CA GLN A 48 14.26 4.35 -9.96
C GLN A 48 14.48 4.55 -8.46
N VAL A 49 15.74 4.84 -8.08
CA VAL A 49 16.11 5.16 -6.70
C VAL A 49 16.77 6.52 -6.65
N PHE A 50 16.32 7.38 -5.75
CA PHE A 50 16.93 8.66 -5.40
C PHE A 50 17.54 8.52 -4.00
N VAL A 51 18.82 8.78 -3.87
CA VAL A 51 19.56 8.54 -2.62
C VAL A 51 20.59 9.64 -2.39
N LEU A 52 20.84 9.97 -1.12
CA LEU A 52 21.93 10.87 -0.75
C LEU A 52 23.29 10.20 -1.02
N GLU A 53 24.28 11.02 -1.41
CA GLU A 53 25.64 10.54 -1.73
C GLU A 53 26.24 9.69 -0.60
N GLU A 54 26.09 10.13 0.65
CA GLU A 54 26.60 9.44 1.85
C GLU A 54 25.99 8.05 2.09
N MET A 55 24.90 7.72 1.41
CA MET A 55 24.19 6.43 1.51
C MET A 55 24.27 5.61 0.22
N ALA A 56 25.02 6.07 -0.78
CA ALA A 56 25.10 5.44 -2.11
C ALA A 56 25.59 3.99 -2.06
N ASP A 57 26.49 3.66 -1.15
CA ASP A 57 27.04 2.32 -1.00
C ASP A 57 25.96 1.27 -0.68
N ARG A 58 24.90 1.65 0.01
CA ARG A 58 23.78 0.74 0.35
C ARG A 58 22.97 0.28 -0.86
N VAL A 59 23.09 0.99 -1.97
CA VAL A 59 22.37 0.71 -3.23
C VAL A 59 23.32 0.50 -4.41
N ALA A 60 24.62 0.28 -4.17
CA ALA A 60 25.66 0.19 -5.20
C ALA A 60 25.38 -0.90 -6.25
N ASN A 61 24.70 -1.99 -5.86
CA ASN A 61 24.36 -3.12 -6.74
C ASN A 61 23.03 -2.94 -7.49
N MET A 62 22.42 -1.77 -7.43
CA MET A 62 21.16 -1.51 -8.11
C MET A 62 21.35 -0.74 -9.40
N ALA A 63 20.55 -1.08 -10.40
CA ALA A 63 20.40 -0.27 -11.61
C ALA A 63 19.51 0.98 -11.30
N LYS A 64 19.68 2.02 -12.13
CA LYS A 64 18.81 3.22 -12.10
C LYS A 64 18.86 4.01 -10.77
N VAL A 65 20.03 4.07 -10.13
CA VAL A 65 20.29 4.93 -8.97
C VAL A 65 20.64 6.34 -9.42
N LYS A 66 20.12 7.34 -8.72
CA LYS A 66 20.43 8.77 -8.90
C LYS A 66 20.85 9.37 -7.57
N LEU A 67 22.04 9.92 -7.54
CA LEU A 67 22.50 10.70 -6.40
C LEU A 67 21.80 12.07 -6.44
N VAL A 68 21.30 12.51 -5.30
CA VAL A 68 20.59 13.78 -5.15
C VAL A 68 21.09 14.55 -3.93
N SER A 69 21.00 15.89 -3.98
CA SER A 69 21.26 16.71 -2.80
C SER A 69 20.12 16.58 -1.78
N PRO A 70 20.36 16.89 -0.48
CA PRO A 70 19.33 16.87 0.55
C PRO A 70 18.09 17.73 0.20
N GLU A 71 18.31 18.91 -0.41
CA GLU A 71 17.24 19.83 -0.83
C GLU A 71 16.39 19.24 -1.95
N VAL A 72 17.00 18.46 -2.85
CA VAL A 72 16.30 17.79 -3.95
C VAL A 72 15.54 16.57 -3.43
N LEU A 73 16.15 15.79 -2.54
CA LEU A 73 15.46 14.62 -1.94
C LEU A 73 14.21 15.07 -1.18
N LYS A 74 14.28 16.16 -0.45
CA LYS A 74 13.15 16.74 0.31
C LYS A 74 11.94 17.07 -0.57
N GLU A 75 12.13 17.43 -1.84
CA GLU A 75 11.04 17.65 -2.80
C GLU A 75 10.25 16.36 -3.15
N LEU A 76 10.81 15.21 -2.88
CA LEU A 76 10.20 13.89 -3.13
C LEU A 76 9.59 13.27 -1.87
N CYS A 77 9.72 13.93 -0.72
CA CYS A 77 9.29 13.45 0.59
C CYS A 77 8.14 14.27 1.15
N GLU A 78 7.26 13.63 1.91
CA GLU A 78 6.25 14.29 2.74
C GLU A 78 6.72 14.44 4.20
N THR A 79 7.74 13.68 4.64
CA THR A 79 8.29 13.79 5.99
C THR A 79 9.21 15.00 6.12
N GLN A 80 9.26 15.58 7.33
CA GLN A 80 10.14 16.72 7.62
C GLN A 80 11.62 16.32 7.68
N THR A 81 11.88 15.09 8.10
CA THR A 81 13.21 14.49 8.24
C THR A 81 13.34 13.24 7.39
N PRO A 82 13.61 13.39 6.08
CA PRO A 82 13.81 12.25 5.19
C PRO A 82 14.95 11.35 5.62
N GLN A 83 14.79 10.04 5.41
CA GLN A 83 15.81 9.04 5.76
C GLN A 83 16.89 8.86 4.68
N GLY A 84 16.99 9.77 3.73
CA GLY A 84 18.06 9.77 2.71
C GLY A 84 17.79 8.90 1.49
N ILE A 85 16.63 8.28 1.37
CA ILE A 85 16.24 7.46 0.21
C ILE A 85 14.76 7.64 -0.16
N VAL A 86 14.48 7.68 -1.47
CA VAL A 86 13.16 7.57 -2.07
C VAL A 86 13.26 6.64 -3.27
N ALA A 87 12.34 5.70 -3.39
CA ALA A 87 12.26 4.81 -4.55
C ALA A 87 10.94 5.03 -5.31
N GLU A 88 11.01 5.01 -6.64
CA GLU A 88 9.82 4.87 -7.49
C GLU A 88 9.61 3.38 -7.78
N VAL A 89 8.41 2.88 -7.48
CA VAL A 89 8.05 1.47 -7.61
C VAL A 89 6.83 1.34 -8.52
N ALA A 90 6.85 0.35 -9.41
CA ALA A 90 5.72 0.04 -10.27
C ALA A 90 4.54 -0.49 -9.44
N LYS A 91 3.32 -0.09 -9.81
CA LYS A 91 2.13 -0.70 -9.25
C LYS A 91 1.94 -2.10 -9.80
N GLN A 92 1.60 -3.01 -8.92
CA GLN A 92 1.14 -4.33 -9.32
C GLN A 92 -0.37 -4.29 -9.56
N SER A 93 -0.80 -4.79 -10.71
CA SER A 93 -2.23 -5.03 -10.97
C SER A 93 -2.54 -6.46 -10.54
N GLN A 94 -3.52 -6.60 -9.68
CA GLN A 94 -3.98 -7.91 -9.23
C GLN A 94 -5.41 -8.13 -9.71
N ALA A 95 -5.62 -9.22 -10.43
CA ALA A 95 -6.95 -9.69 -10.74
C ALA A 95 -7.58 -10.37 -9.52
N LEU A 96 -8.88 -10.27 -9.38
CA LEU A 96 -9.61 -11.02 -8.38
C LEU A 96 -9.39 -12.52 -8.58
N PRO A 97 -9.19 -13.29 -7.50
CA PRO A 97 -9.09 -14.75 -7.62
C PRO A 97 -10.41 -15.33 -8.13
N GLU A 98 -10.34 -16.31 -9.01
CA GLU A 98 -11.52 -17.02 -9.52
C GLU A 98 -12.26 -17.77 -8.41
N SER A 99 -11.51 -18.27 -7.43
CA SER A 99 -12.04 -18.96 -6.25
C SER A 99 -11.67 -18.20 -4.99
N LEU A 100 -12.68 -17.88 -4.19
CA LEU A 100 -12.52 -17.23 -2.89
C LEU A 100 -12.47 -18.32 -1.82
N SER A 101 -11.33 -18.44 -1.17
CA SER A 101 -11.16 -19.30 0.01
C SER A 101 -10.20 -18.61 0.98
N GLY A 102 -10.46 -18.73 2.28
CA GLY A 102 -9.64 -18.09 3.31
C GLY A 102 -10.30 -16.84 3.90
N LYS A 103 -9.48 -15.92 4.37
CA LYS A 103 -9.90 -14.74 5.15
C LYS A 103 -9.75 -13.48 4.31
N TYR A 104 -10.81 -12.72 4.17
CA TYR A 104 -10.79 -11.45 3.43
C TYR A 104 -11.26 -10.30 4.30
N LEU A 105 -10.56 -9.17 4.22
CA LEU A 105 -10.98 -7.92 4.86
C LEU A 105 -11.55 -6.98 3.80
N LEU A 106 -12.79 -6.53 3.99
CA LEU A 106 -13.49 -5.61 3.11
C LEU A 106 -13.59 -4.26 3.82
N LEU A 107 -12.97 -3.23 3.29
CA LEU A 107 -12.97 -1.87 3.85
C LEU A 107 -13.92 -0.98 3.04
N GLU A 108 -15.07 -0.66 3.63
CA GLU A 108 -16.08 0.18 3.00
C GLU A 108 -15.94 1.63 3.46
N ASP A 109 -15.61 2.51 2.52
CA ASP A 109 -15.55 3.97 2.68
C ASP A 109 -14.64 4.45 3.84
N VAL A 110 -13.61 3.67 4.18
CA VAL A 110 -12.62 4.06 5.19
C VAL A 110 -11.71 5.15 4.61
N GLN A 111 -11.92 6.39 5.02
CA GLN A 111 -11.29 7.56 4.41
C GLN A 111 -9.97 8.00 5.05
N ASP A 112 -9.72 7.67 6.33
CA ASP A 112 -8.44 8.03 6.96
C ASP A 112 -7.32 7.12 6.45
N PRO A 113 -6.26 7.71 5.86
CA PRO A 113 -5.13 6.94 5.32
C PRO A 113 -4.38 6.13 6.38
N GLY A 114 -4.33 6.61 7.62
CA GLY A 114 -3.68 5.91 8.73
C GLY A 114 -4.47 4.66 9.12
N ASN A 115 -5.80 4.77 9.19
CA ASN A 115 -6.68 3.64 9.51
C ASN A 115 -6.60 2.57 8.41
N VAL A 116 -6.70 2.96 7.13
CA VAL A 116 -6.55 2.01 6.02
C VAL A 116 -5.23 1.26 6.12
N GLY A 117 -4.11 1.98 6.29
CA GLY A 117 -2.80 1.33 6.40
C GLY A 117 -2.69 0.41 7.62
N THR A 118 -3.20 0.81 8.77
CA THR A 118 -3.21 0.00 9.99
C THR A 118 -4.05 -1.27 9.84
N MET A 119 -5.24 -1.15 9.22
CA MET A 119 -6.11 -2.31 8.99
C MET A 119 -5.48 -3.30 8.03
N ILE A 120 -4.85 -2.84 6.95
CA ILE A 120 -4.12 -3.71 6.01
C ILE A 120 -2.96 -4.42 6.71
N ARG A 121 -2.16 -3.69 7.49
CA ARG A 121 -1.07 -4.27 8.27
C ARG A 121 -1.56 -5.30 9.29
N THR A 122 -2.68 -5.06 9.93
CA THR A 122 -3.29 -5.99 10.87
C THR A 122 -3.79 -7.25 10.16
N ALA A 123 -4.41 -7.10 8.98
CA ALA A 123 -4.87 -8.23 8.17
C ALA A 123 -3.68 -9.11 7.72
N ASP A 124 -2.59 -8.50 7.25
CA ASP A 124 -1.35 -9.19 6.89
C ASP A 124 -0.81 -10.01 8.09
N ALA A 125 -0.64 -9.37 9.25
CA ALA A 125 -0.16 -10.02 10.47
C ALA A 125 -1.10 -11.13 10.98
N ALA A 126 -2.41 -11.03 10.71
CA ALA A 126 -3.42 -12.03 11.09
C ALA A 126 -3.58 -13.15 10.04
N GLY A 127 -2.78 -13.15 8.98
CA GLY A 127 -2.80 -14.15 7.92
C GLY A 127 -4.10 -14.14 7.12
N TYR A 128 -4.55 -12.94 6.72
CA TYR A 128 -5.62 -12.80 5.74
C TYR A 128 -5.08 -13.06 4.33
N ASP A 129 -5.95 -13.53 3.43
CA ASP A 129 -5.62 -13.89 2.06
C ASP A 129 -5.84 -12.73 1.08
N GLY A 130 -6.48 -11.65 1.52
CA GLY A 130 -6.64 -10.45 0.72
C GLY A 130 -7.43 -9.35 1.41
N VAL A 131 -7.27 -8.13 0.89
CA VAL A 131 -8.01 -6.95 1.32
C VAL A 131 -8.72 -6.32 0.13
N PHE A 132 -9.99 -5.96 0.32
CA PHE A 132 -10.78 -5.22 -0.66
C PHE A 132 -11.08 -3.83 -0.14
N LEU A 133 -10.87 -2.81 -0.97
CA LEU A 133 -11.21 -1.43 -0.65
C LEU A 133 -12.28 -0.93 -1.59
N SER A 134 -13.28 -0.25 -1.05
CA SER A 134 -14.22 0.52 -1.85
C SER A 134 -13.51 1.66 -2.60
N ASP A 135 -14.14 2.17 -3.65
CA ASP A 135 -13.59 3.25 -4.46
C ASP A 135 -13.38 4.55 -3.67
N LYS A 136 -14.20 4.78 -2.64
CA LYS A 136 -14.13 5.96 -1.76
C LYS A 136 -13.15 5.79 -0.60
N SER A 137 -12.64 4.59 -0.33
CA SER A 137 -11.58 4.38 0.67
C SER A 137 -10.30 5.09 0.27
N ALA A 138 -9.47 5.44 1.26
CA ALA A 138 -8.22 6.15 1.04
C ALA A 138 -7.31 5.42 0.03
N ASP A 139 -6.47 6.20 -0.64
CA ASP A 139 -5.49 5.65 -1.60
C ASP A 139 -4.36 4.95 -0.85
N ILE A 140 -4.16 3.65 -1.12
CA ILE A 140 -3.10 2.85 -0.49
C ILE A 140 -1.69 3.35 -0.82
N TYR A 141 -1.53 4.07 -1.94
CA TYR A 141 -0.26 4.65 -2.36
C TYR A 141 -0.05 6.10 -1.86
N ASN A 142 -0.93 6.59 -0.99
CA ASN A 142 -0.68 7.82 -0.24
C ASN A 142 0.45 7.59 0.77
N GLN A 143 1.35 8.56 0.94
CA GLN A 143 2.51 8.43 1.81
C GLN A 143 2.16 8.11 3.27
N LYS A 144 1.07 8.68 3.80
CA LYS A 144 0.59 8.35 5.16
C LYS A 144 0.11 6.90 5.23
N THR A 145 -0.59 6.39 4.20
CA THR A 145 -1.04 4.99 4.14
C THR A 145 0.15 4.04 4.05
N LEU A 146 1.10 4.31 3.15
CA LEU A 146 2.31 3.50 2.97
C LEU A 146 3.10 3.37 4.28
N ARG A 147 3.30 4.49 5.00
CA ARG A 147 3.96 4.46 6.31
C ARG A 147 3.19 3.67 7.35
N SER A 148 1.86 3.79 7.40
CA SER A 148 1.03 3.03 8.36
C SER A 148 0.99 1.54 8.04
N MET A 149 1.02 1.18 6.76
CA MET A 149 0.95 -0.17 6.24
C MET A 149 2.29 -0.93 6.37
N GLN A 150 3.41 -0.22 6.50
CA GLN A 150 4.74 -0.78 6.77
C GLN A 150 5.19 -1.89 5.79
N GLY A 151 4.79 -1.81 4.52
CA GLY A 151 5.19 -2.78 3.50
C GLY A 151 4.19 -3.93 3.28
N SER A 152 3.13 -4.06 4.08
CA SER A 152 2.17 -5.17 3.96
C SER A 152 1.53 -5.32 2.58
N HIS A 153 1.48 -4.26 1.77
CA HIS A 153 0.99 -4.33 0.38
C HIS A 153 1.89 -5.15 -0.57
N PHE A 154 3.08 -5.51 -0.12
CA PHE A 154 3.95 -6.43 -0.85
C PHE A 154 3.66 -7.90 -0.51
N HIS A 155 3.02 -8.17 0.62
CA HIS A 155 2.78 -9.52 1.13
C HIS A 155 1.34 -9.97 0.89
N LEU A 156 0.39 -9.04 0.94
CA LEU A 156 -1.04 -9.29 0.93
C LEU A 156 -1.67 -8.66 -0.32
N PRO A 157 -2.41 -9.42 -1.13
CA PRO A 157 -3.13 -8.86 -2.28
C PRO A 157 -4.17 -7.83 -1.86
N ILE A 158 -4.16 -6.68 -2.54
CA ILE A 158 -5.10 -5.60 -2.27
C ILE A 158 -5.87 -5.28 -3.55
N TYR A 159 -7.18 -5.39 -3.48
CA TYR A 159 -8.10 -5.16 -4.58
C TYR A 159 -8.91 -3.88 -4.34
N ARG A 160 -9.42 -3.29 -5.38
CA ARG A 160 -10.28 -2.11 -5.31
C ARG A 160 -11.47 -2.24 -6.23
N GLY A 161 -12.64 -1.87 -5.74
CA GLY A 161 -13.89 -1.89 -6.49
C GLY A 161 -15.11 -1.77 -5.59
N PRO A 162 -16.32 -1.93 -6.15
CA PRO A 162 -17.56 -1.93 -5.38
C PRO A 162 -17.59 -3.08 -4.36
N ILE A 163 -17.74 -2.76 -3.08
CA ILE A 163 -17.76 -3.76 -2.00
C ILE A 163 -18.92 -4.75 -2.18
N LEU A 164 -20.06 -4.29 -2.67
CA LEU A 164 -21.22 -5.16 -2.90
C LEU A 164 -20.93 -6.28 -3.90
N ASP A 165 -20.17 -6.01 -4.95
CA ASP A 165 -19.78 -7.04 -5.92
C ASP A 165 -18.97 -8.15 -5.26
N MET A 166 -18.10 -7.75 -4.32
CA MET A 166 -17.29 -8.70 -3.55
C MET A 166 -18.15 -9.49 -2.55
N VAL A 167 -19.07 -8.84 -1.88
CA VAL A 167 -20.03 -9.50 -0.98
C VAL A 167 -20.86 -10.54 -1.74
N GLU A 168 -21.33 -10.21 -2.94
CA GLU A 168 -22.06 -11.14 -3.80
C GLU A 168 -21.17 -12.30 -4.27
N ALA A 169 -19.93 -12.03 -4.64
CA ALA A 169 -18.98 -13.08 -5.01
C ALA A 169 -18.71 -14.04 -3.85
N CYS A 170 -18.54 -13.54 -2.63
CA CYS A 170 -18.44 -14.36 -1.42
C CYS A 170 -19.67 -15.24 -1.22
N LYS A 171 -20.87 -14.64 -1.29
CA LYS A 171 -22.14 -15.37 -1.13
C LYS A 171 -22.32 -16.49 -2.16
N LYS A 172 -22.02 -16.21 -3.44
CA LYS A 172 -22.10 -17.19 -4.53
C LYS A 172 -21.17 -18.39 -4.31
N GLN A 173 -20.05 -18.19 -3.64
CA GLN A 173 -19.05 -19.21 -3.36
C GLN A 173 -19.16 -19.82 -1.95
N GLY A 174 -20.19 -19.46 -1.19
CA GLY A 174 -20.43 -20.02 0.14
C GLY A 174 -19.47 -19.49 1.21
N VAL A 175 -18.80 -18.36 0.96
CA VAL A 175 -17.93 -17.70 1.94
C VAL A 175 -18.80 -16.83 2.87
N PRO A 176 -18.84 -17.11 4.19
CA PRO A 176 -19.59 -16.31 5.14
C PRO A 176 -19.13 -14.85 5.13
N VAL A 177 -20.07 -13.91 5.10
CA VAL A 177 -19.79 -12.48 5.18
C VAL A 177 -20.23 -11.98 6.56
N LEU A 178 -19.28 -11.44 7.30
CA LEU A 178 -19.45 -10.85 8.62
C LEU A 178 -19.31 -9.34 8.47
N ALA A 179 -20.12 -8.56 9.19
CA ALA A 179 -20.01 -7.10 9.19
C ALA A 179 -19.96 -6.58 10.63
N THR A 180 -19.10 -5.59 10.86
CA THR A 180 -19.09 -4.85 12.12
C THR A 180 -20.17 -3.79 12.06
N THR A 181 -21.14 -3.87 12.97
CA THR A 181 -22.27 -2.91 13.02
C THR A 181 -22.77 -2.76 14.45
N LEU A 182 -23.40 -1.63 14.73
CA LEU A 182 -24.16 -1.41 15.96
C LEU A 182 -25.65 -1.66 15.64
N SER A 183 -26.17 -2.82 16.04
CA SER A 183 -27.53 -3.25 15.73
C SER A 183 -28.02 -4.18 16.83
N ASP A 184 -29.36 -4.18 17.08
CA ASP A 184 -30.00 -5.05 18.07
C ASP A 184 -29.85 -6.54 17.75
N ILE A 185 -29.54 -6.89 16.50
CA ILE A 185 -29.27 -8.27 16.05
C ILE A 185 -27.78 -8.62 16.05
N SER A 186 -26.91 -7.68 16.49
CA SER A 186 -25.46 -7.94 16.56
C SER A 186 -25.16 -8.98 17.65
N VAL A 187 -24.20 -9.85 17.38
CA VAL A 187 -23.71 -10.84 18.32
C VAL A 187 -22.28 -10.53 18.75
N ASP A 188 -21.90 -10.97 19.93
CA ASP A 188 -20.51 -10.82 20.39
C ASP A 188 -19.57 -11.55 19.40
N TYR A 189 -18.50 -10.89 18.98
CA TYR A 189 -17.54 -11.46 18.02
C TYR A 189 -16.95 -12.80 18.50
N LYS A 190 -16.86 -13.03 19.83
CA LYS A 190 -16.40 -14.28 20.42
C LYS A 190 -17.40 -15.43 20.23
N ALA A 191 -18.67 -15.13 19.98
CA ALA A 191 -19.70 -16.13 19.69
C ALA A 191 -19.71 -16.56 18.22
N VAL A 192 -19.07 -15.79 17.35
CA VAL A 192 -18.98 -16.11 15.92
C VAL A 192 -17.99 -17.24 15.71
N LYS A 193 -18.47 -18.35 15.15
CA LYS A 193 -17.64 -19.48 14.77
C LYS A 193 -17.41 -19.47 13.27
N THR A 194 -16.16 -19.51 12.86
CA THR A 194 -15.75 -19.67 11.47
C THR A 194 -14.75 -20.82 11.39
N ASP A 195 -14.72 -21.48 10.26
CA ASP A 195 -13.72 -22.52 9.95
C ASP A 195 -12.42 -21.93 9.36
N GLY A 196 -12.24 -20.60 9.46
CA GLY A 196 -11.13 -19.90 8.84
C GLY A 196 -11.42 -19.38 7.44
N ASN A 197 -12.65 -19.59 6.94
CA ASN A 197 -13.10 -19.09 5.64
C ASN A 197 -14.21 -18.06 5.84
N PHE A 198 -13.90 -16.77 5.66
CA PHE A 198 -14.87 -15.68 5.85
C PHE A 198 -14.40 -14.38 5.22
N ALA A 199 -15.34 -13.50 4.97
CA ALA A 199 -15.07 -12.09 4.65
C ALA A 199 -15.58 -11.19 5.77
N LEU A 200 -14.72 -10.29 6.29
CA LEU A 200 -15.07 -9.33 7.34
C LEU A 200 -15.20 -7.93 6.72
N VAL A 201 -16.40 -7.37 6.80
CA VAL A 201 -16.68 -5.99 6.36
C VAL A 201 -16.48 -5.05 7.54
N MET A 202 -15.63 -4.06 7.35
CA MET A 202 -15.42 -2.94 8.25
C MET A 202 -15.62 -1.64 7.48
N GLY A 203 -16.38 -0.74 8.04
CA GLY A 203 -16.71 0.51 7.34
C GLY A 203 -17.13 1.61 8.30
N ASN A 204 -17.54 2.70 7.70
CA ASN A 204 -17.97 3.91 8.41
C ASN A 204 -19.50 3.97 8.41
#